data_6aeddccf78396ac029d3f062fa23bbf6
#
_entry.id   6aeddccf78396ac029d3f062fa23bbf6
#
_cell.length_a   1.000
_cell.length_b   1.000
_cell.length_c   1.000
_cell.angle_alpha   90.00
_cell.angle_beta   90.00
_cell.angle_gamma   90.00
#
_symmetry.space_group_name_H-M   'P 1'
#
loop_
_entity.id
_entity.type
_entity.pdbx_description
1 polymer ?
#
loop_
_entity_poly.entity_id
_entity_poly.type
_entity_poly.pdbx_seq_one_letter_code
_entity_poly.pdbx_strand_id
1 'polypeptide(L)'
;MKKPKLSKLKLNIPKVVPRALRQSKAVEKKVTEALQGVPRITNETVAEHREAVLSGARKFIYPLQQTKHHIVRTSILILSVVLFGFFAFCTLELYRYQTTSSFMYGVTRVVPFPVAKTGKSWISYESYLFELRRNMHYYHTQQAANFSTKDGKAQLKTLKTQAMNQVILNAQVKQLASDNKVSVSDQAVTDQVNLVRSQNRLGSSQKVLNEVLSQFWGWGEADFRRELKQQLLQQAVVAKLDTATNTRAEAALKQLFDGTDFAVIAGQVSEDGSTKGNGGQYPSAITPNDANLAPIITAQLFKLQPGQTSGIINTGYTLEIVKVLDGGATSVHASHIQFTFLPISTFTSPLQTKNPAHHYIVI
;
A
#
# COMPACT_ATOMS: atom_id res chain seq x y z
N MET A 1 -60.49 -18.39 -27.17
CA MET A 1 -61.05 -19.75 -27.26
C MET A 1 -62.20 -19.90 -26.27
N LYS A 2 -63.24 -20.57 -26.70
CA LYS A 2 -64.62 -20.63 -26.21
C LYS A 2 -64.77 -21.15 -24.76
N LYS A 3 -65.65 -20.46 -23.98
CA LYS A 3 -66.19 -20.96 -22.71
C LYS A 3 -67.22 -22.08 -22.96
N PRO A 4 -67.28 -23.14 -22.13
CA PRO A 4 -68.40 -24.10 -22.20
C PRO A 4 -69.55 -23.62 -21.32
N LYS A 5 -70.77 -23.77 -21.90
CA LYS A 5 -72.05 -23.55 -21.24
C LYS A 5 -72.42 -24.76 -20.40
N LEU A 6 -72.81 -24.53 -19.12
CA LEU A 6 -73.46 -25.56 -18.28
C LEU A 6 -74.95 -25.58 -18.51
N SER A 7 -75.44 -26.69 -18.88
CA SER A 7 -76.88 -27.03 -19.08
C SER A 7 -77.58 -27.21 -17.76
N LYS A 8 -78.83 -26.72 -17.68
CA LYS A 8 -79.74 -26.85 -16.54
C LYS A 8 -80.32 -28.28 -16.49
N LEU A 9 -80.11 -29.01 -15.38
CA LEU A 9 -80.88 -30.23 -15.07
C LEU A 9 -82.06 -29.81 -14.22
N LYS A 10 -83.29 -30.14 -14.76
CA LYS A 10 -84.54 -30.06 -14.01
C LYS A 10 -84.76 -31.42 -13.31
N LEU A 11 -84.80 -31.44 -11.94
CA LEU A 11 -85.24 -32.56 -11.18
C LEU A 11 -86.74 -32.40 -10.95
N ASN A 12 -87.48 -33.45 -11.34
CA ASN A 12 -88.91 -33.59 -11.15
C ASN A 12 -89.11 -34.38 -9.85
N ILE A 13 -89.83 -33.81 -8.82
CA ILE A 13 -90.16 -34.49 -7.58
C ILE A 13 -91.65 -34.79 -7.51
N PRO A 14 -92.07 -36.04 -7.30
CA PRO A 14 -93.48 -36.38 -7.15
C PRO A 14 -94.05 -36.03 -5.78
N LYS A 15 -95.25 -35.45 -5.79
CA LYS A 15 -96.06 -35.17 -4.59
C LYS A 15 -96.62 -36.44 -4.05
N VAL A 16 -96.17 -36.84 -2.84
CA VAL A 16 -96.94 -37.78 -2.04
C VAL A 16 -97.11 -37.17 -0.62
N VAL A 17 -98.38 -36.94 -0.23
CA VAL A 17 -98.69 -36.49 1.12
C VAL A 17 -99.22 -37.69 1.89
N PRO A 18 -98.66 -38.04 3.05
CA PRO A 18 -99.33 -38.82 4.09
C PRO A 18 -99.68 -37.93 5.28
N ARG A 19 -100.90 -38.09 5.70
CA ARG A 19 -101.65 -37.54 6.85
C ARG A 19 -101.13 -38.15 8.14
N ALA A 20 -100.46 -37.42 8.98
CA ALA A 20 -100.38 -37.53 10.43
C ALA A 20 -99.36 -36.53 10.94
N LEU A 21 -99.91 -35.52 11.67
CA LEU A 21 -99.05 -34.92 12.69
C LEU A 21 -99.79 -33.81 13.39
N ARG A 22 -100.51 -34.17 14.42
CA ARG A 22 -100.76 -33.30 15.57
C ARG A 22 -99.78 -33.72 16.68
N GLN A 23 -98.51 -33.52 16.52
CA GLN A 23 -97.52 -33.58 17.61
C GLN A 23 -96.23 -32.82 17.23
N SER A 24 -96.33 -31.54 16.89
CA SER A 24 -95.11 -30.84 16.44
C SER A 24 -94.84 -29.48 17.12
N LYS A 25 -95.78 -28.95 17.94
CA LYS A 25 -95.44 -27.66 18.59
C LYS A 25 -94.35 -27.75 19.66
N ALA A 26 -94.10 -28.89 20.27
CA ALA A 26 -93.08 -29.12 21.28
C ALA A 26 -91.72 -29.46 20.65
N VAL A 27 -91.75 -30.13 19.46
CA VAL A 27 -90.52 -30.48 18.72
C VAL A 27 -90.03 -29.24 17.94
N GLU A 28 -90.91 -28.45 17.36
CA GLU A 28 -90.54 -27.20 16.71
C GLU A 28 -89.85 -26.18 17.68
N LYS A 29 -90.40 -26.07 18.93
CA LYS A 29 -89.80 -25.20 19.96
C LYS A 29 -88.44 -25.70 20.40
N LYS A 30 -88.22 -26.99 20.54
CA LYS A 30 -86.91 -27.59 20.87
C LYS A 30 -85.94 -27.53 19.72
N VAL A 31 -86.39 -27.61 18.48
CA VAL A 31 -85.52 -27.47 17.28
C VAL A 31 -85.14 -25.98 17.05
N THR A 32 -86.11 -25.07 17.33
CA THR A 32 -85.84 -23.63 17.21
C THR A 32 -84.93 -23.14 18.32
N GLU A 33 -85.05 -23.67 19.55
CA GLU A 33 -84.13 -23.38 20.65
C GLU A 33 -82.74 -24.00 20.41
N ALA A 34 -82.68 -25.19 19.85
CA ALA A 34 -81.39 -25.83 19.47
C ALA A 34 -80.71 -25.11 18.28
N LEU A 35 -81.49 -24.55 17.38
CA LEU A 35 -80.98 -23.80 16.26
C LEU A 35 -80.57 -22.35 16.61
N GLN A 36 -81.07 -21.78 17.73
CA GLN A 36 -80.69 -20.49 18.24
C GLN A 36 -79.26 -20.47 18.84
N GLY A 37 -78.73 -21.62 19.21
CA GLY A 37 -77.38 -21.79 19.74
C GLY A 37 -76.32 -22.09 18.67
N VAL A 38 -76.67 -22.27 17.41
CA VAL A 38 -75.72 -22.54 16.35
C VAL A 38 -75.43 -21.23 15.66
N PRO A 39 -74.19 -20.71 15.75
CA PRO A 39 -73.84 -19.47 15.09
C PRO A 39 -74.05 -19.62 13.58
N ARG A 40 -74.87 -18.70 13.01
CA ARG A 40 -75.12 -18.69 11.58
C ARG A 40 -73.79 -18.57 10.86
N ILE A 41 -73.44 -19.45 9.96
CA ILE A 41 -72.30 -19.37 9.10
C ILE A 41 -72.55 -18.26 8.12
N THR A 42 -72.05 -17.08 8.47
CA THR A 42 -72.02 -15.89 7.60
C THR A 42 -70.63 -15.79 6.99
N ASN A 43 -70.52 -15.05 5.88
CA ASN A 43 -69.20 -14.83 5.29
C ASN A 43 -68.21 -14.16 6.25
N GLU A 44 -68.68 -13.40 7.23
CA GLU A 44 -67.90 -12.79 8.28
C GLU A 44 -67.36 -13.82 9.28
N THR A 45 -68.22 -14.75 9.78
CA THR A 45 -67.79 -15.81 10.72
C THR A 45 -66.86 -16.81 10.06
N VAL A 46 -67.00 -17.05 8.75
CA VAL A 46 -66.02 -17.83 7.96
C VAL A 46 -64.70 -17.08 7.78
N ALA A 47 -64.75 -15.77 7.58
CA ALA A 47 -63.56 -14.95 7.46
C ALA A 47 -62.79 -14.89 8.79
N GLU A 48 -63.49 -14.67 9.93
CA GLU A 48 -62.88 -14.68 11.26
C GLU A 48 -62.25 -16.02 11.64
N HIS A 49 -62.96 -17.15 11.38
CA HIS A 49 -62.41 -18.48 11.60
C HIS A 49 -61.22 -18.78 10.70
N ARG A 50 -61.29 -18.34 9.44
CA ARG A 50 -60.19 -18.47 8.50
C ARG A 50 -58.98 -17.66 8.95
N GLU A 51 -59.16 -16.42 9.43
CA GLU A 51 -58.08 -15.61 9.98
C GLU A 51 -57.51 -16.19 11.28
N ALA A 52 -58.36 -16.70 12.19
CA ALA A 52 -57.91 -17.37 13.40
C ALA A 52 -57.06 -18.62 13.12
N VAL A 53 -57.53 -19.46 12.17
CA VAL A 53 -56.77 -20.65 11.73
C VAL A 53 -55.48 -20.25 10.99
N LEU A 54 -55.57 -19.27 10.12
CA LEU A 54 -54.39 -18.77 9.39
C LEU A 54 -53.38 -18.07 10.34
N SER A 55 -53.85 -17.35 11.35
CA SER A 55 -52.97 -16.74 12.35
C SER A 55 -52.28 -17.78 13.22
N GLY A 56 -53.00 -18.84 13.59
CA GLY A 56 -52.47 -20.03 14.28
C GLY A 56 -51.45 -20.76 13.41
N ALA A 57 -51.80 -21.04 12.15
CA ALA A 57 -50.91 -21.67 11.20
C ALA A 57 -49.65 -20.82 10.90
N ARG A 58 -49.82 -19.49 10.80
CA ARG A 58 -48.67 -18.56 10.65
C ARG A 58 -47.71 -18.61 11.85
N LYS A 59 -48.22 -18.79 13.07
CA LYS A 59 -47.38 -19.00 14.26
C LYS A 59 -46.56 -20.29 14.19
N PHE A 60 -47.08 -21.35 13.59
CA PHE A 60 -46.40 -22.64 13.44
C PHE A 60 -45.51 -22.71 12.19
N ILE A 61 -45.94 -22.08 11.08
CA ILE A 61 -45.20 -22.11 9.80
C ILE A 61 -44.11 -21.02 9.77
N TYR A 62 -44.29 -19.91 10.49
CA TYR A 62 -43.31 -18.80 10.57
C TYR A 62 -42.88 -18.49 12.01
N PRO A 63 -42.27 -19.45 12.75
CA PRO A 63 -41.65 -19.11 14.03
C PRO A 63 -40.45 -18.20 13.85
N LEU A 64 -39.99 -17.98 12.58
CA LEU A 64 -38.78 -17.24 12.18
C LEU A 64 -38.90 -15.71 12.22
N GLN A 65 -40.07 -15.11 12.32
CA GLN A 65 -40.13 -13.62 12.28
C GLN A 65 -39.67 -12.97 13.58
N GLN A 66 -39.90 -13.56 14.75
CA GLN A 66 -39.34 -13.06 16.02
C GLN A 66 -37.89 -13.54 16.25
N THR A 67 -37.53 -14.71 15.74
CA THR A 67 -36.17 -15.26 15.84
C THR A 67 -35.18 -14.59 14.86
N LYS A 68 -35.65 -14.06 13.74
CA LYS A 68 -34.78 -13.37 12.78
C LYS A 68 -33.97 -12.24 13.44
N HIS A 69 -34.59 -11.40 14.25
CA HIS A 69 -33.87 -10.30 14.94
C HIS A 69 -32.91 -10.81 16.01
N HIS A 70 -33.24 -11.90 16.69
CA HIS A 70 -32.32 -12.54 17.66
C HIS A 70 -31.13 -13.19 16.95
N ILE A 71 -31.36 -13.95 15.87
CA ILE A 71 -30.29 -14.57 15.07
C ILE A 71 -29.36 -13.51 14.50
N VAL A 72 -29.89 -12.44 13.90
CA VAL A 72 -29.07 -11.34 13.37
C VAL A 72 -28.28 -10.67 14.48
N ARG A 73 -28.90 -10.35 15.63
CA ARG A 73 -28.21 -9.74 16.77
C ARG A 73 -27.11 -10.64 17.34
N THR A 74 -27.38 -11.94 17.52
CA THR A 74 -26.36 -12.90 17.99
C THR A 74 -25.25 -13.10 16.98
N SER A 75 -25.55 -13.13 15.67
CA SER A 75 -24.52 -13.21 14.62
C SER A 75 -23.62 -11.96 14.60
N ILE A 76 -24.21 -10.77 14.73
CA ILE A 76 -23.44 -9.50 14.83
C ILE A 76 -22.58 -9.51 16.10
N LEU A 77 -23.12 -9.97 17.23
CA LEU A 77 -22.36 -10.05 18.48
C LEU A 77 -21.19 -11.03 18.36
N ILE A 78 -21.40 -12.21 17.81
CA ILE A 78 -20.34 -13.20 17.58
C ILE A 78 -19.28 -12.62 16.64
N LEU A 79 -19.69 -12.01 15.52
CA LEU A 79 -18.76 -11.36 14.60
C LEU A 79 -17.95 -10.26 15.28
N SER A 80 -18.60 -9.44 16.12
CA SER A 80 -17.92 -8.38 16.87
C SER A 80 -16.90 -8.93 17.86
N VAL A 81 -17.23 -10.01 18.57
CA VAL A 81 -16.31 -10.70 19.51
C VAL A 81 -15.11 -11.28 18.76
N VAL A 82 -15.35 -11.93 17.61
CA VAL A 82 -14.28 -12.50 16.77
C VAL A 82 -13.37 -11.39 16.24
N LEU A 83 -13.93 -10.30 15.73
CA LEU A 83 -13.14 -9.15 15.26
C LEU A 83 -12.35 -8.52 16.40
N PHE A 84 -12.96 -8.29 17.55
CA PHE A 84 -12.25 -7.73 18.72
C PHE A 84 -11.13 -8.66 19.18
N GLY A 85 -11.37 -9.97 19.27
CA GLY A 85 -10.36 -10.97 19.60
C GLY A 85 -9.20 -10.98 18.59
N PHE A 86 -9.52 -10.88 17.30
CA PHE A 86 -8.50 -10.77 16.24
C PHE A 86 -7.65 -9.51 16.38
N PHE A 87 -8.25 -8.34 16.60
CA PHE A 87 -7.49 -7.11 16.81
C PHE A 87 -6.67 -7.12 18.08
N ALA A 88 -7.19 -7.68 19.18
CA ALA A 88 -6.44 -7.87 20.41
C ALA A 88 -5.22 -8.78 20.20
N PHE A 89 -5.40 -9.91 19.52
CA PHE A 89 -4.31 -10.81 19.11
C PHE A 89 -3.26 -10.09 18.28
N CYS A 90 -3.66 -9.39 17.20
CA CYS A 90 -2.73 -8.63 16.36
C CYS A 90 -1.96 -7.56 17.17
N THR A 91 -2.64 -6.88 18.09
CA THR A 91 -2.00 -5.88 18.95
C THR A 91 -0.95 -6.51 19.84
N LEU A 92 -1.25 -7.65 20.49
CA LEU A 92 -0.29 -8.36 21.32
C LEU A 92 0.93 -8.83 20.51
N GLU A 93 0.70 -9.44 19.34
CA GLU A 93 1.77 -9.92 18.45
C GLU A 93 2.68 -8.80 17.98
N LEU A 94 2.11 -7.66 17.59
CA LEU A 94 2.89 -6.54 17.05
C LEU A 94 3.59 -5.73 18.17
N TYR A 95 2.89 -5.34 19.22
CA TYR A 95 3.45 -4.40 20.21
C TYR A 95 4.15 -5.08 21.38
N ARG A 96 3.74 -6.29 21.77
CA ARG A 96 4.37 -7.01 22.89
C ARG A 96 5.42 -8.00 22.43
N TYR A 97 5.11 -8.82 21.43
CA TYR A 97 6.01 -9.86 20.93
C TYR A 97 6.86 -9.39 19.76
N GLN A 98 6.47 -8.32 19.07
CA GLN A 98 7.17 -7.73 17.91
C GLN A 98 7.51 -8.78 16.86
N THR A 99 6.51 -9.60 16.53
CA THR A 99 6.67 -10.69 15.56
C THR A 99 6.94 -10.14 14.16
N THR A 100 7.81 -10.84 13.43
CA THR A 100 8.19 -10.51 12.06
C THR A 100 7.61 -11.50 11.04
N SER A 101 6.62 -12.31 11.45
CA SER A 101 6.01 -13.35 10.62
C SER A 101 5.38 -12.77 9.35
N SER A 102 5.36 -13.59 8.28
CA SER A 102 4.76 -13.18 7.00
C SER A 102 3.25 -12.95 7.13
N PHE A 103 2.57 -13.69 8.02
CA PHE A 103 1.17 -13.49 8.32
C PHE A 103 0.91 -12.09 8.91
N MET A 104 1.64 -11.71 9.98
CA MET A 104 1.49 -10.39 10.60
C MET A 104 1.88 -9.26 9.65
N TYR A 105 2.92 -9.45 8.84
CA TYR A 105 3.25 -8.49 7.80
C TYR A 105 2.09 -8.32 6.80
N GLY A 106 1.45 -9.42 6.37
CA GLY A 106 0.25 -9.36 5.53
C GLY A 106 -0.91 -8.60 6.18
N VAL A 107 -1.15 -8.81 7.48
CA VAL A 107 -2.18 -8.08 8.24
C VAL A 107 -1.88 -6.58 8.28
N THR A 108 -0.62 -6.19 8.54
CA THR A 108 -0.23 -4.76 8.60
C THR A 108 -0.32 -4.04 7.25
N ARG A 109 -0.35 -4.76 6.13
CA ARG A 109 -0.59 -4.17 4.80
C ARG A 109 -2.04 -3.76 4.59
N VAL A 110 -2.97 -4.39 5.29
CA VAL A 110 -4.42 -4.12 5.20
C VAL A 110 -4.88 -3.22 6.35
N VAL A 111 -4.39 -3.48 7.56
CA VAL A 111 -4.74 -2.72 8.76
C VAL A 111 -3.59 -1.81 9.16
N PRO A 112 -3.77 -0.48 9.16
CA PRO A 112 -2.69 0.48 9.41
C PRO A 112 -2.40 0.61 10.93
N PHE A 113 -1.69 -0.35 11.49
CA PHE A 113 -1.17 -0.24 12.86
C PHE A 113 -0.03 0.81 12.91
N PRO A 114 -0.06 1.81 13.81
CA PRO A 114 1.02 2.77 13.95
C PRO A 114 2.17 2.18 14.75
N VAL A 115 3.43 2.38 14.31
CA VAL A 115 4.64 1.98 15.06
C VAL A 115 5.35 3.16 15.71
N ALA A 116 5.24 4.34 15.11
CA ALA A 116 5.79 5.60 15.63
C ALA A 116 5.01 6.79 15.05
N LYS A 117 5.29 7.98 15.60
CA LYS A 117 4.78 9.26 15.10
C LYS A 117 5.90 10.28 15.10
N THR A 118 6.04 11.06 14.03
CA THR A 118 6.93 12.22 13.97
C THR A 118 6.17 13.44 13.45
N GLY A 119 6.14 14.52 14.22
CA GLY A 119 5.31 15.68 13.89
C GLY A 119 3.83 15.31 13.70
N LYS A 120 3.30 15.57 12.50
CA LYS A 120 1.92 15.23 12.12
C LYS A 120 1.80 13.84 11.47
N SER A 121 2.91 13.21 11.13
CA SER A 121 2.94 11.98 10.34
C SER A 121 2.95 10.74 11.23
N TRP A 122 1.98 9.85 11.00
CA TRP A 122 1.94 8.50 11.57
C TRP A 122 2.78 7.57 10.70
N ILE A 123 3.59 6.73 11.34
CA ILE A 123 4.43 5.74 10.69
C ILE A 123 3.79 4.38 10.88
N SER A 124 3.47 3.69 9.78
CA SER A 124 2.82 2.39 9.82
C SER A 124 3.78 1.29 10.26
N TYR A 125 3.24 0.32 10.99
CA TYR A 125 3.98 -0.90 11.36
C TYR A 125 4.40 -1.69 10.11
N GLU A 126 3.59 -1.61 9.03
CA GLU A 126 3.92 -2.21 7.74
C GLU A 126 5.26 -1.68 7.20
N SER A 127 5.45 -0.36 7.18
CA SER A 127 6.70 0.24 6.71
C SER A 127 7.90 -0.19 7.56
N TYR A 128 7.73 -0.28 8.87
CA TYR A 128 8.77 -0.77 9.78
C TYR A 128 9.11 -2.24 9.51
N LEU A 129 8.11 -3.11 9.35
CA LEU A 129 8.33 -4.52 9.03
C LEU A 129 8.94 -4.68 7.63
N PHE A 130 8.59 -3.85 6.67
CA PHE A 130 9.20 -3.84 5.35
C PHE A 130 10.73 -3.68 5.43
N GLU A 131 11.20 -2.67 6.15
CA GLU A 131 12.63 -2.42 6.36
C GLU A 131 13.31 -3.49 7.19
N LEU A 132 12.69 -3.87 8.32
CA LEU A 132 13.27 -4.88 9.22
C LEU A 132 13.40 -6.24 8.53
N ARG A 133 12.37 -6.69 7.80
CA ARG A 133 12.38 -7.98 7.11
C ARG A 133 13.41 -8.04 5.98
N ARG A 134 13.60 -6.94 5.23
CA ARG A 134 14.67 -6.79 4.26
C ARG A 134 16.03 -7.02 4.90
N ASN A 135 16.32 -6.31 5.97
CA ASN A 135 17.60 -6.41 6.66
C ASN A 135 17.79 -7.82 7.25
N MET A 136 16.77 -8.38 7.90
CA MET A 136 16.82 -9.75 8.41
C MET A 136 17.07 -10.77 7.30
N HIS A 137 16.40 -10.64 6.15
CA HIS A 137 16.60 -11.53 5.01
C HIS A 137 18.05 -11.49 4.52
N TYR A 138 18.58 -10.29 4.30
CA TYR A 138 19.98 -10.10 3.86
C TYR A 138 20.97 -10.77 4.82
N TYR A 139 20.88 -10.48 6.11
CA TYR A 139 21.79 -11.05 7.10
C TYR A 139 21.64 -12.57 7.23
N HIS A 140 20.42 -13.08 7.14
CA HIS A 140 20.17 -14.51 7.19
C HIS A 140 20.74 -15.25 5.94
N THR A 141 20.52 -14.71 4.74
CA THR A 141 20.90 -15.37 3.48
C THR A 141 22.35 -15.14 3.09
N GLN A 142 22.89 -13.94 3.32
CA GLN A 142 24.23 -13.56 2.88
C GLN A 142 25.29 -13.73 3.98
N GLN A 143 24.90 -13.71 5.25
CA GLN A 143 25.83 -13.80 6.38
C GLN A 143 25.52 -14.97 7.33
N ALA A 144 24.59 -15.84 6.97
CA ALA A 144 24.16 -16.99 7.76
C ALA A 144 23.77 -16.63 9.22
N ALA A 145 23.25 -15.42 9.45
CA ALA A 145 22.91 -14.94 10.79
C ALA A 145 21.78 -15.77 11.42
N ASN A 146 21.99 -16.22 12.64
CA ASN A 146 20.98 -16.91 13.44
C ASN A 146 20.49 -16.03 14.58
N PHE A 147 19.33 -15.42 14.39
CA PHE A 147 18.71 -14.49 15.36
C PHE A 147 18.20 -15.16 16.65
N SER A 148 18.30 -16.48 16.81
CA SER A 148 17.93 -17.19 18.03
C SER A 148 19.06 -17.22 19.05
N THR A 149 20.33 -17.06 18.64
CA THR A 149 21.50 -17.03 19.54
C THR A 149 21.58 -15.71 20.31
N LYS A 150 22.46 -15.63 21.33
CA LYS A 150 22.68 -14.42 22.11
C LYS A 150 23.15 -13.26 21.21
N ASP A 151 24.15 -13.52 20.35
CA ASP A 151 24.72 -12.52 19.45
C ASP A 151 23.72 -12.14 18.35
N GLY A 152 23.00 -13.12 17.82
CA GLY A 152 21.92 -12.88 16.83
C GLY A 152 20.77 -12.04 17.38
N LYS A 153 20.44 -12.18 18.67
CA LYS A 153 19.45 -11.30 19.34
C LYS A 153 19.97 -9.87 19.48
N ALA A 154 21.25 -9.69 19.81
CA ALA A 154 21.87 -8.37 19.85
C ALA A 154 21.88 -7.72 18.47
N GLN A 155 22.25 -8.49 17.42
CA GLN A 155 22.18 -8.05 16.03
C GLN A 155 20.75 -7.67 15.63
N LEU A 156 19.76 -8.51 15.95
CA LEU A 156 18.35 -8.21 15.68
C LEU A 156 17.89 -6.90 16.33
N LYS A 157 18.34 -6.61 17.54
CA LYS A 157 18.08 -5.33 18.20
C LYS A 157 18.63 -4.15 17.39
N THR A 158 19.86 -4.27 16.91
CA THR A 158 20.46 -3.26 16.02
C THR A 158 19.65 -3.07 14.73
N LEU A 159 19.24 -4.18 14.08
CA LEU A 159 18.41 -4.12 12.87
C LEU A 159 17.05 -3.47 13.12
N LYS A 160 16.43 -3.72 14.27
CA LYS A 160 15.18 -3.06 14.69
C LYS A 160 15.37 -1.56 14.82
N THR A 161 16.46 -1.12 15.46
CA THR A 161 16.80 0.31 15.60
C THR A 161 17.04 0.95 14.24
N GLN A 162 17.81 0.30 13.36
CA GLN A 162 18.05 0.79 12.00
C GLN A 162 16.75 0.91 11.18
N ALA A 163 15.90 -0.10 11.23
CA ALA A 163 14.61 -0.07 10.55
C ALA A 163 13.70 1.06 11.07
N MET A 164 13.68 1.29 12.39
CA MET A 164 12.92 2.39 12.99
C MET A 164 13.45 3.75 12.52
N ASN A 165 14.77 3.96 12.58
CA ASN A 165 15.39 5.20 12.14
C ASN A 165 15.12 5.45 10.64
N GLN A 166 15.16 4.41 9.80
CA GLN A 166 14.89 4.52 8.38
C GLN A 166 13.45 4.96 8.10
N VAL A 167 12.46 4.37 8.78
CA VAL A 167 11.05 4.76 8.54
C VAL A 167 10.72 6.14 9.09
N ILE A 168 11.40 6.57 10.15
CA ILE A 168 11.30 7.95 10.65
C ILE A 168 11.90 8.92 9.63
N LEU A 169 13.09 8.63 9.11
CA LEU A 169 13.72 9.40 8.04
C LEU A 169 12.80 9.49 6.82
N ASN A 170 12.26 8.36 6.37
CA ASN A 170 11.35 8.31 5.23
C ASN A 170 10.10 9.18 5.45
N ALA A 171 9.55 9.21 6.67
CA ALA A 171 8.41 10.06 7.02
C ALA A 171 8.77 11.56 6.98
N GLN A 172 9.97 11.92 7.47
CA GLN A 172 10.48 13.30 7.43
C GLN A 172 10.76 13.76 6.01
N VAL A 173 11.34 12.89 5.17
CA VAL A 173 11.54 13.18 3.73
C VAL A 173 10.21 13.43 3.04
N LYS A 174 9.19 12.61 3.32
CA LYS A 174 7.84 12.83 2.77
C LYS A 174 7.23 14.15 3.24
N GLN A 175 7.46 14.54 4.49
CA GLN A 175 7.03 15.84 5.00
C GLN A 175 7.73 16.98 4.24
N LEU A 176 9.07 16.93 4.14
CA LEU A 176 9.85 17.94 3.38
C LEU A 176 9.41 18.02 1.91
N ALA A 177 9.15 16.87 1.29
CA ALA A 177 8.66 16.78 -0.08
C ALA A 177 7.30 17.48 -0.23
N SER A 178 6.37 17.21 0.69
CA SER A 178 5.06 17.86 0.70
C SER A 178 5.16 19.37 0.90
N ASP A 179 5.95 19.81 1.88
CA ASP A 179 6.12 21.22 2.23
C ASP A 179 6.76 22.02 1.08
N ASN A 180 7.62 21.37 0.27
CA ASN A 180 8.32 21.97 -0.85
C ASN A 180 7.75 21.60 -2.23
N LYS A 181 6.58 20.94 -2.27
CA LYS A 181 5.90 20.52 -3.52
C LYS A 181 6.78 19.65 -4.43
N VAL A 182 7.61 18.80 -3.83
CA VAL A 182 8.45 17.83 -4.53
C VAL A 182 7.71 16.50 -4.65
N SER A 183 7.73 15.93 -5.84
CA SER A 183 7.15 14.61 -6.10
C SER A 183 7.97 13.83 -7.12
N VAL A 184 7.85 12.52 -7.10
CA VAL A 184 8.46 11.59 -8.06
C VAL A 184 7.38 10.85 -8.80
N SER A 185 7.38 10.95 -10.13
CA SER A 185 6.42 10.24 -10.99
C SER A 185 6.76 8.75 -11.09
N ASP A 186 5.76 7.93 -11.39
CA ASP A 186 5.98 6.51 -11.65
C ASP A 186 6.79 6.28 -12.94
N GLN A 187 6.74 7.24 -13.88
CA GLN A 187 7.60 7.23 -15.07
C GLN A 187 9.08 7.39 -14.67
N ALA A 188 9.42 8.33 -13.80
CA ALA A 188 10.80 8.50 -13.32
C ALA A 188 11.34 7.23 -12.64
N VAL A 189 10.50 6.53 -11.87
CA VAL A 189 10.85 5.22 -11.29
C VAL A 189 11.11 4.18 -12.38
N THR A 190 10.26 4.15 -13.41
CA THR A 190 10.40 3.21 -14.54
C THR A 190 11.68 3.48 -15.33
N ASP A 191 11.97 4.75 -15.59
CA ASP A 191 13.19 5.17 -16.30
C ASP A 191 14.43 4.76 -15.51
N GLN A 192 14.42 4.93 -14.19
CA GLN A 192 15.52 4.52 -13.33
C GLN A 192 15.69 2.99 -13.29
N VAL A 193 14.60 2.22 -13.23
CA VAL A 193 14.66 0.74 -13.34
C VAL A 193 15.29 0.34 -14.66
N ASN A 194 14.86 0.95 -15.78
CA ASN A 194 15.39 0.66 -17.10
C ASN A 194 16.87 1.03 -17.20
N LEU A 195 17.26 2.15 -16.61
CA LEU A 195 18.66 2.59 -16.57
C LEU A 195 19.55 1.60 -15.83
N VAL A 196 19.15 1.14 -14.63
CA VAL A 196 19.88 0.14 -13.85
C VAL A 196 19.99 -1.18 -14.61
N ARG A 197 18.92 -1.57 -15.33
CA ARG A 197 18.92 -2.78 -16.17
C ARG A 197 19.83 -2.65 -17.40
N SER A 198 19.79 -1.54 -18.11
CA SER A 198 20.62 -1.32 -19.31
C SER A 198 22.11 -1.43 -19.03
N GLN A 199 22.53 -1.17 -17.79
CA GLN A 199 23.90 -1.31 -17.34
C GLN A 199 24.27 -2.70 -16.80
N ASN A 200 23.38 -3.68 -16.95
CA ASN A 200 23.57 -5.06 -16.48
C ASN A 200 23.81 -5.20 -14.96
N ARG A 201 23.53 -4.14 -14.16
CA ARG A 201 23.80 -4.14 -12.71
C ARG A 201 22.85 -5.05 -11.93
N LEU A 202 21.63 -5.29 -12.45
CA LEU A 202 20.64 -6.20 -11.86
C LEU A 202 20.17 -7.27 -12.87
N GLY A 203 21.02 -7.59 -13.86
CA GLY A 203 20.69 -8.54 -14.93
C GLY A 203 19.85 -7.92 -16.06
N SER A 204 20.06 -8.46 -17.27
CA SER A 204 19.43 -7.96 -18.50
C SER A 204 17.99 -8.40 -18.68
N SER A 205 17.54 -9.47 -18.01
CA SER A 205 16.19 -10.00 -18.12
C SER A 205 15.35 -9.76 -16.86
N GLN A 206 14.03 -9.70 -17.02
CA GLN A 206 13.08 -9.59 -15.91
C GLN A 206 13.21 -10.76 -14.92
N LYS A 207 13.50 -11.95 -15.42
CA LYS A 207 13.69 -13.15 -14.59
C LYS A 207 14.89 -12.99 -13.67
N VAL A 208 16.04 -12.59 -14.21
CA VAL A 208 17.27 -12.37 -13.44
C VAL A 208 17.09 -11.26 -12.42
N LEU A 209 16.43 -10.14 -12.78
CA LEU A 209 16.08 -9.08 -11.82
C LEU A 209 15.28 -9.65 -10.64
N ASN A 210 14.22 -10.42 -10.91
CA ASN A 210 13.38 -10.99 -9.84
C ASN A 210 14.16 -11.99 -8.97
N GLU A 211 15.03 -12.79 -9.55
CA GLU A 211 15.90 -13.74 -8.82
C GLU A 211 16.85 -12.99 -7.89
N VAL A 212 17.53 -11.95 -8.38
CA VAL A 212 18.44 -11.12 -7.59
C VAL A 212 17.70 -10.43 -6.44
N LEU A 213 16.56 -9.79 -6.73
CA LEU A 213 15.75 -9.11 -5.71
C LEU A 213 15.28 -10.09 -4.61
N SER A 214 14.81 -11.26 -5.01
CA SER A 214 14.35 -12.31 -4.09
C SER A 214 15.49 -12.87 -3.26
N GLN A 215 16.64 -13.15 -3.88
CA GLN A 215 17.79 -13.77 -3.22
C GLN A 215 18.42 -12.83 -2.19
N PHE A 216 18.63 -11.55 -2.54
CA PHE A 216 19.37 -10.62 -1.66
C PHE A 216 18.48 -9.93 -0.64
N TRP A 217 17.23 -9.58 -0.98
CA TRP A 217 16.36 -8.77 -0.13
C TRP A 217 15.01 -9.42 0.20
N GLY A 218 14.69 -10.58 -0.39
CA GLY A 218 13.38 -11.20 -0.25
C GLY A 218 12.26 -10.38 -0.90
N TRP A 219 12.59 -9.58 -1.91
CA TRP A 219 11.70 -8.63 -2.56
C TRP A 219 11.17 -9.12 -3.89
N GLY A 220 9.97 -8.65 -4.25
CA GLY A 220 9.51 -8.58 -5.62
C GLY A 220 9.83 -7.24 -6.27
N GLU A 221 9.51 -7.12 -7.57
CA GLU A 221 9.71 -5.86 -8.32
C GLU A 221 8.93 -4.67 -7.71
N ALA A 222 7.73 -4.91 -7.18
CA ALA A 222 6.94 -3.86 -6.55
C ALA A 222 7.62 -3.27 -5.30
N ASP A 223 8.29 -4.12 -4.51
CA ASP A 223 9.04 -3.71 -3.33
C ASP A 223 10.27 -2.88 -3.73
N PHE A 224 10.98 -3.33 -4.77
CA PHE A 224 12.11 -2.61 -5.35
C PHE A 224 11.70 -1.24 -5.88
N ARG A 225 10.61 -1.15 -6.65
CA ARG A 225 10.08 0.12 -7.15
C ARG A 225 9.67 1.08 -6.02
N ARG A 226 9.10 0.53 -4.94
CA ARG A 226 8.75 1.31 -3.74
C ARG A 226 9.98 1.94 -3.10
N GLU A 227 11.03 1.17 -2.89
CA GLU A 227 12.29 1.65 -2.32
C GLU A 227 12.96 2.67 -3.24
N LEU A 228 13.03 2.37 -4.53
CA LEU A 228 13.59 3.27 -5.53
C LEU A 228 12.84 4.61 -5.58
N LYS A 229 11.50 4.58 -5.49
CA LYS A 229 10.68 5.80 -5.42
C LYS A 229 11.02 6.63 -4.18
N GLN A 230 11.23 5.98 -3.03
CA GLN A 230 11.62 6.65 -1.79
C GLN A 230 13.02 7.26 -1.90
N GLN A 231 13.97 6.56 -2.51
CA GLN A 231 15.33 7.06 -2.77
C GLN A 231 15.30 8.27 -3.72
N LEU A 232 14.60 8.17 -4.84
CA LEU A 232 14.44 9.28 -5.79
C LEU A 232 13.75 10.48 -5.14
N LEU A 233 12.77 10.27 -4.26
CA LEU A 233 12.13 11.35 -3.51
C LEU A 233 13.11 12.05 -2.58
N GLN A 234 13.95 11.30 -1.87
CA GLN A 234 14.99 11.86 -1.01
C GLN A 234 15.98 12.69 -1.83
N GLN A 235 16.46 12.18 -2.96
CA GLN A 235 17.36 12.89 -3.86
C GLN A 235 16.74 14.19 -4.40
N ALA A 236 15.47 14.12 -4.82
CA ALA A 236 14.74 15.29 -5.32
C ALA A 236 14.52 16.36 -4.24
N VAL A 237 14.27 15.94 -2.99
CA VAL A 237 14.14 16.86 -1.84
C VAL A 237 15.48 17.55 -1.56
N VAL A 238 16.57 16.80 -1.52
CA VAL A 238 17.92 17.38 -1.31
C VAL A 238 18.26 18.35 -2.43
N ALA A 239 18.10 17.94 -3.68
CA ALA A 239 18.36 18.80 -4.85
C ALA A 239 17.54 20.10 -4.83
N LYS A 240 16.31 20.06 -4.29
CA LYS A 240 15.45 21.25 -4.15
C LYS A 240 15.92 22.17 -3.02
N LEU A 241 16.33 21.59 -1.89
CA LEU A 241 16.63 22.35 -0.66
C LEU A 241 18.07 22.86 -0.58
N ASP A 242 19.00 22.15 -1.20
CA ASP A 242 20.42 22.56 -1.21
C ASP A 242 20.67 23.65 -2.27
N THR A 243 20.13 24.82 -1.99
CA THR A 243 20.28 25.96 -2.88
C THR A 243 21.74 26.45 -2.98
N ALA A 244 22.54 26.25 -1.92
CA ALA A 244 23.97 26.67 -1.93
C ALA A 244 24.76 25.85 -2.94
N THR A 245 24.58 24.53 -3.00
CA THR A 245 25.26 23.66 -3.98
C THR A 245 24.80 23.98 -5.42
N ASN A 246 23.46 24.18 -5.60
CA ASN A 246 22.94 24.61 -6.90
C ASN A 246 23.57 25.91 -7.37
N THR A 247 23.61 26.94 -6.51
CA THR A 247 24.23 28.26 -6.86
C THR A 247 25.70 28.13 -7.21
N ARG A 248 26.49 27.30 -6.52
CA ARG A 248 27.90 27.06 -6.84
C ARG A 248 28.09 26.41 -8.21
N ALA A 249 27.25 25.39 -8.52
CA ALA A 249 27.30 24.73 -9.82
C ALA A 249 26.89 25.67 -10.96
N GLU A 250 25.85 26.50 -10.76
CA GLU A 250 25.41 27.51 -11.73
C GLU A 250 26.50 28.57 -11.97
N ALA A 251 27.18 29.05 -10.91
CA ALA A 251 28.28 30.01 -11.02
C ALA A 251 29.47 29.43 -11.80
N ALA A 252 29.83 28.16 -11.55
CA ALA A 252 30.87 27.46 -12.30
C ALA A 252 30.49 27.30 -13.78
N LEU A 253 29.28 26.88 -14.07
CA LEU A 253 28.78 26.74 -15.44
C LEU A 253 28.80 28.08 -16.18
N LYS A 254 28.40 29.17 -15.51
CA LYS A 254 28.46 30.51 -16.08
C LYS A 254 29.89 30.94 -16.45
N GLN A 255 30.85 30.69 -15.55
CA GLN A 255 32.28 31.01 -15.84
C GLN A 255 32.79 30.22 -17.04
N LEU A 256 32.39 28.95 -17.21
CA LEU A 256 32.74 28.16 -18.39
C LEU A 256 32.16 28.75 -19.68
N PHE A 257 30.90 29.22 -19.66
CA PHE A 257 30.29 29.89 -20.80
C PHE A 257 30.89 31.26 -21.08
N ASP A 258 31.40 31.95 -20.06
CA ASP A 258 32.13 33.23 -20.20
C ASP A 258 33.58 33.03 -20.73
N GLY A 259 33.97 31.77 -21.01
CA GLY A 259 35.24 31.42 -21.65
C GLY A 259 36.37 31.06 -20.70
N THR A 260 36.14 30.95 -19.40
CA THR A 260 37.17 30.51 -18.46
C THR A 260 37.52 29.03 -18.72
N ASP A 261 38.79 28.71 -18.65
CA ASP A 261 39.28 27.37 -18.91
C ASP A 261 38.70 26.33 -17.91
N PHE A 262 38.30 25.16 -18.43
CA PHE A 262 37.66 24.12 -17.64
C PHE A 262 38.56 23.60 -16.51
N ALA A 263 39.87 23.39 -16.80
CA ALA A 263 40.79 22.86 -15.81
C ALA A 263 41.04 23.86 -14.67
N VAL A 264 41.02 25.16 -14.97
CA VAL A 264 41.15 26.23 -13.97
C VAL A 264 39.94 26.16 -13.00
N ILE A 265 38.72 26.11 -13.54
CA ILE A 265 37.51 26.05 -12.70
C ILE A 265 37.48 24.75 -11.94
N ALA A 266 37.78 23.60 -12.56
CA ALA A 266 37.84 22.29 -11.89
C ALA A 266 38.84 22.35 -10.71
N GLY A 267 40.00 22.89 -10.90
CA GLY A 267 41.03 23.08 -9.86
C GLY A 267 40.58 23.97 -8.71
N GLN A 268 39.71 24.95 -8.98
CA GLN A 268 39.23 25.89 -7.96
C GLN A 268 38.05 25.31 -7.15
N VAL A 269 37.04 24.81 -7.83
CA VAL A 269 35.71 24.54 -7.21
C VAL A 269 35.28 23.09 -7.19
N SER A 270 35.92 22.16 -7.93
CA SER A 270 35.54 20.75 -7.89
C SER A 270 35.76 20.16 -6.51
N GLU A 271 34.81 19.36 -6.07
CA GLU A 271 34.85 18.63 -4.79
C GLU A 271 35.37 17.20 -4.94
N ASP A 272 35.58 16.70 -6.17
CA ASP A 272 36.31 15.46 -6.37
C ASP A 272 37.82 15.64 -6.17
N GLY A 273 38.29 15.26 -5.00
CA GLY A 273 39.70 15.36 -4.65
C GLY A 273 40.64 14.51 -5.51
N SER A 274 40.10 13.46 -6.19
CA SER A 274 40.89 12.56 -7.02
C SER A 274 41.26 13.16 -8.37
N THR A 275 40.44 14.06 -8.92
CA THR A 275 40.60 14.65 -10.24
C THR A 275 40.85 16.17 -10.19
N LYS A 276 40.48 16.83 -9.09
CA LYS A 276 40.62 18.28 -8.91
C LYS A 276 42.01 18.81 -9.26
N GLY A 277 43.05 18.14 -8.77
CA GLY A 277 44.45 18.55 -9.00
C GLY A 277 44.93 18.37 -10.44
N ASN A 278 44.21 17.61 -11.26
CA ASN A 278 44.48 17.36 -12.67
C ASN A 278 43.43 18.02 -13.60
N GLY A 279 42.90 19.17 -13.20
CA GLY A 279 41.91 19.91 -13.99
C GLY A 279 40.59 19.15 -14.20
N GLY A 280 40.23 18.23 -13.29
CA GLY A 280 39.04 17.41 -13.34
C GLY A 280 39.10 16.20 -14.28
N GLN A 281 40.31 15.91 -14.87
CA GLN A 281 40.44 14.84 -15.85
C GLN A 281 40.30 13.45 -15.23
N TYR A 282 39.44 12.60 -15.80
CA TYR A 282 39.34 11.22 -15.43
C TYR A 282 40.64 10.46 -15.76
N PRO A 283 41.07 9.53 -14.90
CA PRO A 283 42.38 8.87 -15.05
C PRO A 283 42.44 7.89 -16.24
N SER A 284 41.29 7.47 -16.76
CA SER A 284 41.19 6.51 -17.85
C SER A 284 40.10 6.94 -18.85
N ALA A 285 40.23 6.45 -20.08
CA ALA A 285 39.16 6.60 -21.07
C ALA A 285 37.88 5.92 -20.58
N ILE A 286 36.74 6.60 -20.77
CA ILE A 286 35.41 6.19 -20.34
C ILE A 286 34.73 5.44 -21.49
N THR A 287 34.10 4.31 -21.19
CA THR A 287 33.28 3.56 -22.13
C THR A 287 31.78 3.80 -21.89
N PRO A 288 30.89 3.49 -22.86
CA PRO A 288 29.44 3.70 -22.70
C PRO A 288 28.83 3.00 -21.47
N ASN A 289 29.41 1.89 -21.04
CA ASN A 289 28.95 1.09 -19.92
C ASN A 289 29.93 1.11 -18.72
N ASP A 290 30.67 2.20 -18.55
CA ASP A 290 31.60 2.33 -17.44
C ASP A 290 30.90 2.14 -16.09
N ALA A 291 31.33 1.14 -15.31
CA ALA A 291 30.71 0.79 -14.04
C ALA A 291 31.04 1.77 -12.91
N ASN A 292 32.08 2.60 -13.07
CA ASN A 292 32.55 3.53 -12.05
C ASN A 292 31.82 4.88 -12.10
N LEU A 293 31.14 5.16 -13.21
CA LEU A 293 30.42 6.43 -13.39
C LEU A 293 28.89 6.23 -13.28
N ALA A 294 28.21 7.27 -12.87
CA ALA A 294 26.77 7.30 -12.92
C ALA A 294 26.29 7.20 -14.38
N PRO A 295 25.26 6.39 -14.68
CA PRO A 295 24.76 6.17 -16.04
C PRO A 295 24.41 7.44 -16.80
N ILE A 296 23.86 8.41 -16.08
CA ILE A 296 23.51 9.71 -16.65
C ILE A 296 24.74 10.49 -17.13
N ILE A 297 25.89 10.30 -16.47
CA ILE A 297 27.15 10.92 -16.87
C ILE A 297 27.65 10.29 -18.15
N THR A 298 27.76 8.95 -18.22
CA THR A 298 28.19 8.26 -19.43
C THR A 298 27.25 8.55 -20.61
N ALA A 299 25.94 8.50 -20.40
CA ALA A 299 24.96 8.84 -21.43
C ALA A 299 25.10 10.28 -21.95
N GLN A 300 25.51 11.22 -21.10
CA GLN A 300 25.74 12.62 -21.52
C GLN A 300 27.08 12.77 -22.26
N LEU A 301 28.14 12.13 -21.76
CA LEU A 301 29.46 12.19 -22.41
C LEU A 301 29.42 11.71 -23.86
N PHE A 302 28.72 10.60 -24.14
CA PHE A 302 28.59 10.06 -25.50
C PHE A 302 27.64 10.84 -26.43
N LYS A 303 26.97 11.90 -25.93
CA LYS A 303 26.21 12.85 -26.76
C LYS A 303 27.00 14.08 -27.13
N LEU A 304 28.11 14.35 -26.41
CA LEU A 304 28.96 15.52 -26.64
C LEU A 304 30.01 15.25 -27.71
N GLN A 305 30.36 16.28 -28.44
CA GLN A 305 31.50 16.26 -29.34
C GLN A 305 32.81 16.62 -28.59
N PRO A 306 34.00 16.22 -29.10
CA PRO A 306 35.26 16.66 -28.54
C PRO A 306 35.31 18.20 -28.37
N GLY A 307 35.75 18.64 -27.20
CA GLY A 307 35.80 20.03 -26.80
C GLY A 307 34.50 20.58 -26.19
N GLN A 308 33.37 19.89 -26.33
CA GLN A 308 32.11 20.38 -25.78
C GLN A 308 31.96 20.12 -24.28
N THR A 309 31.33 21.06 -23.60
CA THR A 309 30.98 21.01 -22.18
C THR A 309 29.46 20.80 -22.02
N SER A 310 29.05 19.99 -21.06
CA SER A 310 27.63 19.77 -20.72
C SER A 310 27.02 20.96 -19.97
N GLY A 311 25.70 20.94 -19.81
CA GLY A 311 25.05 21.65 -18.72
C GLY A 311 25.28 20.94 -17.37
N ILE A 312 24.60 21.42 -16.32
CA ILE A 312 24.62 20.76 -15.00
C ILE A 312 23.85 19.45 -15.08
N ILE A 313 24.50 18.37 -14.67
CA ILE A 313 23.95 17.02 -14.62
C ILE A 313 23.69 16.66 -13.15
N ASN A 314 22.46 16.37 -12.81
CA ASN A 314 22.10 15.91 -11.47
C ASN A 314 22.14 14.37 -11.42
N THR A 315 23.07 13.82 -10.63
CA THR A 315 23.22 12.37 -10.43
C THR A 315 22.36 11.82 -9.29
N GLY A 316 21.68 12.72 -8.56
CA GLY A 316 20.94 12.43 -7.33
C GLY A 316 21.75 12.64 -6.05
N TYR A 317 23.09 12.57 -6.13
CA TYR A 317 24.00 12.79 -5.00
C TYR A 317 24.98 13.95 -5.24
N THR A 318 25.26 14.21 -6.50
CA THR A 318 26.15 15.28 -6.95
C THR A 318 25.50 16.04 -8.08
N LEU A 319 25.97 17.30 -8.27
CA LEU A 319 25.83 18.01 -9.52
C LEU A 319 27.18 17.97 -10.25
N GLU A 320 27.13 17.64 -11.53
CA GLU A 320 28.32 17.51 -12.33
C GLU A 320 28.23 18.32 -13.63
N ILE A 321 29.36 18.86 -14.02
CA ILE A 321 29.58 19.46 -15.34
C ILE A 321 30.70 18.66 -15.97
N VAL A 322 30.49 18.11 -17.17
CA VAL A 322 31.49 17.30 -17.86
C VAL A 322 31.90 17.92 -19.16
N LYS A 323 33.15 17.68 -19.57
CA LYS A 323 33.71 18.11 -20.85
C LYS A 323 34.39 16.92 -21.53
N VAL A 324 34.04 16.65 -22.77
CA VAL A 324 34.79 15.70 -23.61
C VAL A 324 36.05 16.35 -24.11
N LEU A 325 37.20 15.71 -23.88
CA LEU A 325 38.51 16.19 -24.36
C LEU A 325 38.77 15.68 -25.78
N ASP A 326 38.70 14.38 -25.93
CA ASP A 326 38.86 13.67 -27.19
C ASP A 326 38.13 12.30 -27.14
N GLY A 327 38.11 11.58 -28.26
CA GLY A 327 37.54 10.23 -28.36
C GLY A 327 36.44 10.10 -29.40
N GLY A 328 35.67 9.03 -29.30
CA GLY A 328 34.62 8.65 -30.27
C GLY A 328 33.54 7.77 -29.67
N ALA A 329 32.88 6.97 -30.51
CA ALA A 329 31.72 6.19 -30.13
C ALA A 329 32.03 5.07 -29.14
N THR A 330 33.26 4.57 -29.07
CA THR A 330 33.63 3.43 -28.21
C THR A 330 34.25 3.86 -26.89
N SER A 331 34.96 5.00 -26.87
CA SER A 331 35.56 5.57 -25.66
C SER A 331 35.81 7.06 -25.81
N VAL A 332 35.78 7.78 -24.69
CA VAL A 332 36.10 9.20 -24.62
C VAL A 332 37.04 9.49 -23.45
N HIS A 333 37.95 10.43 -23.62
CA HIS A 333 38.62 11.09 -22.50
C HIS A 333 37.80 12.31 -22.09
N ALA A 334 37.62 12.50 -20.82
CA ALA A 334 36.77 13.57 -20.32
C ALA A 334 37.29 14.17 -19.00
N SER A 335 36.86 15.36 -18.71
CA SER A 335 37.00 16.02 -17.41
C SER A 335 35.63 16.29 -16.79
N HIS A 336 35.63 16.45 -15.46
CA HIS A 336 34.42 16.81 -14.74
C HIS A 336 34.68 17.83 -13.62
N ILE A 337 33.62 18.54 -13.24
CA ILE A 337 33.56 19.37 -12.05
C ILE A 337 32.40 18.84 -11.22
N GLN A 338 32.70 18.46 -9.99
CA GLN A 338 31.73 17.86 -9.08
C GLN A 338 31.39 18.79 -7.92
N PHE A 339 30.09 18.85 -7.61
CA PHE A 339 29.55 19.48 -6.41
C PHE A 339 28.69 18.46 -5.67
N THR A 340 29.06 18.15 -4.44
CA THR A 340 28.37 17.18 -3.63
C THR A 340 27.20 17.82 -2.88
N PHE A 341 26.03 17.24 -2.96
CA PHE A 341 24.89 17.69 -2.17
C PHE A 341 25.10 17.44 -0.69
N LEU A 342 24.55 18.31 0.13
CA LEU A 342 24.48 18.12 1.57
C LEU A 342 23.72 16.83 1.92
N PRO A 343 24.12 16.14 2.99
CA PRO A 343 23.40 14.93 3.42
C PRO A 343 21.98 15.28 3.86
N ILE A 344 21.04 14.39 3.62
CA ILE A 344 19.61 14.57 3.97
C ILE A 344 19.41 14.91 5.46
N SER A 345 20.32 14.45 6.33
CA SER A 345 20.30 14.76 7.76
C SER A 345 20.37 16.26 8.04
N THR A 346 21.03 17.05 7.20
CA THR A 346 21.07 18.53 7.31
C THR A 346 19.67 19.12 7.32
N PHE A 347 18.75 18.55 6.54
CA PHE A 347 17.39 19.04 6.39
C PHE A 347 16.39 18.36 7.35
N THR A 348 16.68 17.14 7.80
CA THR A 348 15.78 16.40 8.70
C THR A 348 16.11 16.61 10.18
N SER A 349 17.34 16.91 10.56
CA SER A 349 17.72 17.15 11.97
C SER A 349 16.94 18.29 12.63
N PRO A 350 16.64 19.41 11.97
CA PRO A 350 15.78 20.44 12.54
C PRO A 350 14.36 19.96 12.81
N LEU A 351 13.82 19.05 11.97
CA LEU A 351 12.52 18.45 12.18
C LEU A 351 12.53 17.50 13.39
N GLN A 352 13.61 16.72 13.57
CA GLN A 352 13.77 15.82 14.72
C GLN A 352 13.87 16.61 16.03
N THR A 353 14.60 17.71 16.04
CA THR A 353 14.72 18.57 17.23
C THR A 353 13.39 19.22 17.59
N LYS A 354 12.65 19.72 16.59
CA LYS A 354 11.35 20.37 16.80
C LYS A 354 10.24 19.39 17.17
N ASN A 355 10.26 18.20 16.58
CA ASN A 355 9.23 17.17 16.73
C ASN A 355 9.90 15.79 16.90
N PRO A 356 10.41 15.46 18.08
CA PRO A 356 11.01 14.16 18.36
C PRO A 356 10.04 13.03 18.01
N ALA A 357 10.56 11.95 17.45
CA ALA A 357 9.73 10.79 17.13
C ALA A 357 9.26 10.10 18.41
N HIS A 358 7.96 9.85 18.51
CA HIS A 358 7.36 9.05 19.57
C HIS A 358 7.18 7.62 19.08
N HIS A 359 7.79 6.66 19.77
CA HIS A 359 7.73 5.24 19.43
C HIS A 359 6.62 4.56 20.24
N TYR A 360 5.87 3.65 19.61
CA TYR A 360 4.84 2.83 20.25
C TYR A 360 5.35 1.44 20.64
N ILE A 361 6.58 1.10 20.25
CA ILE A 361 7.28 -0.13 20.64
C ILE A 361 8.60 0.22 21.32
N VAL A 362 9.03 -0.64 22.22
CA VAL A 362 10.36 -0.58 22.86
C VAL A 362 11.32 -1.45 22.05
N ILE A 363 12.45 -0.90 21.63
CA ILE A 363 13.48 -1.60 20.84
C ILE A 363 14.70 -1.90 21.71
#